data_e9772f4806f769ac26f1e555b2741d92
#
_entry.id   e9772f4806f769ac26f1e555b2741d92
#
_cell.length_a   1.000
_cell.length_b   1.000
_cell.length_c   1.000
_cell.angle_alpha   90.00
_cell.angle_beta   90.00
_cell.angle_gamma   90.00
#
_symmetry.space_group_name_H-M   'P 1'
#
loop_
_entity.id
_entity.type
_entity.pdbx_description
1 polymer ?
#
loop_
_entity_poly.entity_id
_entity_poly.type
_entity_poly.pdbx_seq_one_letter_code
_entity_poly.pdbx_strand_id
1 'polypeptide(L)'
;MNSMTGYGRGTAALGSHTVTVQVSSVNRKTLDLTVALPRDWESLEADVMAEVRRAALRGKVHTNIELTGAATAAAVVWTDEGVTATLDRLRDLASRQGIPCEVNAELLWRIASAERQPAQSPSAEEARAPVLAALAEALRGFAAMRAREGRALQDDLLARLAVLGGQVDAVAARAPRVPGAYRELLFKRLRDAGLELDLNDERVLKEIALFADRCDISEELTRLRSHLDQLGQLLRAEGEIGRKAEFLLQEVARESHTIGSKANDLEIAKAVIEFKNELERVREQIANVE
;
A
#
# COMPACT_ATOMS: atom_id res chain seq x y z
N MET A 1 -6.52 2.19 -12.62
CA MET A 1 -6.33 1.80 -11.21
C MET A 1 -4.86 1.44 -10.98
N ASN A 2 -4.20 1.99 -9.95
CA ASN A 2 -2.81 1.71 -9.59
C ASN A 2 -2.73 1.15 -8.17
N SER A 3 -1.74 0.28 -7.90
CA SER A 3 -1.41 -0.11 -6.53
C SER A 3 -0.73 1.04 -5.80
N MET A 4 -0.94 1.14 -4.48
CA MET A 4 -0.17 2.06 -3.61
C MET A 4 1.23 1.53 -3.31
N THR A 5 1.50 0.24 -3.51
CA THR A 5 2.83 -0.36 -3.40
C THR A 5 3.55 -0.31 -4.73
N GLY A 6 4.83 -0.06 -4.68
CA GLY A 6 5.65 0.00 -5.88
C GLY A 6 7.13 0.07 -5.57
N TYR A 7 7.95 -0.31 -6.54
CA TYR A 7 9.39 -0.22 -6.51
C TYR A 7 9.93 0.14 -7.89
N GLY A 8 10.93 1.00 -7.91
CA GLY A 8 11.68 1.32 -9.11
C GLY A 8 13.12 1.64 -8.77
N ARG A 9 14.01 1.33 -9.70
CA ARG A 9 15.44 1.61 -9.61
C ARG A 9 15.93 2.22 -10.92
N GLY A 10 16.76 3.22 -10.81
CA GLY A 10 17.44 3.82 -11.96
C GLY A 10 18.90 4.10 -11.63
N THR A 11 19.72 4.17 -12.65
CA THR A 11 21.16 4.42 -12.52
C THR A 11 21.63 5.40 -13.56
N ALA A 12 22.60 6.25 -13.19
CA ALA A 12 23.26 7.16 -14.12
C ALA A 12 24.74 7.28 -13.81
N ALA A 13 25.55 7.46 -14.83
CA ALA A 13 27.00 7.69 -14.67
C ALA A 13 27.26 9.14 -14.23
N LEU A 14 28.20 9.32 -13.29
CA LEU A 14 28.71 10.62 -12.84
C LEU A 14 30.23 10.56 -12.75
N GLY A 15 30.92 10.87 -13.85
CA GLY A 15 32.35 10.68 -13.96
C GLY A 15 32.77 9.22 -13.78
N SER A 16 33.61 8.95 -12.80
CA SER A 16 34.01 7.58 -12.40
C SER A 16 33.03 6.90 -11.42
N HIS A 17 31.94 7.59 -11.04
CA HIS A 17 30.94 7.12 -10.08
C HIS A 17 29.65 6.75 -10.79
N THR A 18 28.81 5.99 -10.10
CA THR A 18 27.45 5.67 -10.53
C THR A 18 26.48 6.17 -9.48
N VAL A 19 25.54 6.99 -9.90
CA VAL A 19 24.38 7.38 -9.09
C VAL A 19 23.34 6.28 -9.20
N THR A 20 22.88 5.75 -8.08
CA THR A 20 21.76 4.82 -8.01
C THR A 20 20.62 5.46 -7.27
N VAL A 21 19.43 5.47 -7.88
CA VAL A 21 18.20 5.96 -7.25
C VAL A 21 17.24 4.79 -7.09
N GLN A 22 16.70 4.63 -5.89
CA GLN A 22 15.66 3.65 -5.58
C GLN A 22 14.43 4.37 -5.05
N VAL A 23 13.27 4.08 -5.61
CA VAL A 23 11.98 4.60 -5.18
C VAL A 23 11.12 3.43 -4.74
N SER A 24 10.58 3.50 -3.54
CA SER A 24 9.65 2.50 -3.01
C SER A 24 8.46 3.16 -2.33
N SER A 25 7.30 2.53 -2.39
CA SER A 25 6.11 3.02 -1.69
C SER A 25 5.39 1.92 -0.93
N VAL A 26 4.75 2.33 0.18
CA VAL A 26 3.83 1.51 0.96
C VAL A 26 2.51 2.26 1.17
N ASN A 27 1.44 1.51 1.42
CA ASN A 27 0.11 2.07 1.63
C ASN A 27 0.10 3.07 2.80
N ARG A 28 -0.41 4.28 2.54
CA ARG A 28 -0.73 5.31 3.54
C ARG A 28 -1.83 6.22 3.02
N LYS A 29 -2.74 6.66 3.90
CA LYS A 29 -3.90 7.52 3.53
C LYS A 29 -3.50 8.88 2.95
N THR A 30 -2.38 9.43 3.39
CA THR A 30 -1.82 10.71 2.94
C THR A 30 -0.47 10.49 2.29
N LEU A 31 -0.09 11.36 1.36
CA LEU A 31 1.25 11.34 0.79
C LEU A 31 2.27 11.76 1.84
N ASP A 32 3.23 10.89 2.09
CA ASP A 32 4.38 11.12 2.98
C ASP A 32 5.65 10.79 2.18
N LEU A 33 6.50 11.80 1.96
CA LEU A 33 7.71 11.66 1.18
C LEU A 33 8.92 11.72 2.10
N THR A 34 9.80 10.75 1.92
CA THR A 34 11.11 10.73 2.58
C THR A 34 12.18 10.56 1.51
N VAL A 35 13.14 11.49 1.48
CA VAL A 35 14.28 11.43 0.57
C VAL A 35 15.54 11.25 1.40
N ALA A 36 16.34 10.27 1.06
CA ALA A 36 17.67 10.06 1.61
C ALA A 36 18.71 10.40 0.52
N LEU A 37 19.56 11.34 0.82
CA LEU A 37 20.60 11.88 -0.07
C LEU A 37 21.96 11.87 0.65
N PRO A 38 23.07 11.76 -0.08
CA PRO A 38 24.39 12.15 0.43
C PRO A 38 24.38 13.59 0.95
N ARG A 39 25.08 13.86 2.05
CA ARG A 39 25.10 15.19 2.70
C ARG A 39 25.48 16.32 1.75
N ASP A 40 26.42 16.05 0.86
CA ASP A 40 26.91 17.04 -0.11
C ASP A 40 25.85 17.43 -1.16
N TRP A 41 24.72 16.71 -1.23
CA TRP A 41 23.63 16.87 -2.21
C TRP A 41 22.29 17.28 -1.61
N GLU A 42 22.25 17.71 -0.35
CA GLU A 42 21.01 18.12 0.34
C GLU A 42 20.23 19.21 -0.44
N SER A 43 20.95 20.07 -1.19
CA SER A 43 20.31 21.09 -2.03
C SER A 43 19.43 20.53 -3.16
N LEU A 44 19.59 19.26 -3.54
CA LEU A 44 18.78 18.59 -4.56
C LEU A 44 17.46 18.01 -4.02
N GLU A 45 17.25 18.01 -2.71
CA GLU A 45 16.07 17.39 -2.08
C GLU A 45 14.76 17.97 -2.63
N ALA A 46 14.69 19.29 -2.79
CA ALA A 46 13.50 19.97 -3.29
C ALA A 46 13.14 19.54 -4.73
N ASP A 47 14.14 19.40 -5.60
CA ASP A 47 13.96 18.96 -6.98
C ASP A 47 13.47 17.51 -7.03
N VAL A 48 14.10 16.63 -6.25
CA VAL A 48 13.71 15.22 -6.13
C VAL A 48 12.29 15.08 -5.62
N MET A 49 11.95 15.80 -4.54
CA MET A 49 10.58 15.78 -3.98
C MET A 49 9.53 16.25 -4.99
N ALA A 50 9.86 17.28 -5.79
CA ALA A 50 8.95 17.80 -6.80
C ALA A 50 8.61 16.76 -7.87
N GLU A 51 9.61 16.01 -8.35
CA GLU A 51 9.39 14.94 -9.34
C GLU A 51 8.62 13.74 -8.75
N VAL A 52 8.93 13.33 -7.51
CA VAL A 52 8.23 12.24 -6.84
C VAL A 52 6.75 12.58 -6.58
N ARG A 53 6.44 13.84 -6.21
CA ARG A 53 5.04 14.30 -6.03
C ARG A 53 4.19 14.22 -7.29
N ARG A 54 4.80 14.30 -8.48
CA ARG A 54 4.08 14.13 -9.74
C ARG A 54 3.74 12.67 -10.02
N ALA A 55 4.51 11.74 -9.46
CA ALA A 55 4.37 10.31 -9.71
C ALA A 55 3.46 9.57 -8.71
N ALA A 56 3.19 10.15 -7.53
CA ALA A 56 2.34 9.53 -6.50
C ALA A 56 1.51 10.60 -5.77
N LEU A 57 0.21 10.34 -5.62
CA LEU A 57 -0.74 11.23 -4.93
C LEU A 57 -0.97 10.80 -3.47
N ARG A 58 -0.74 9.53 -3.15
CA ARG A 58 -0.93 8.92 -1.83
C ARG A 58 0.18 7.92 -1.52
N GLY A 59 0.25 7.47 -0.27
CA GLY A 59 1.22 6.49 0.17
C GLY A 59 2.43 7.11 0.86
N LYS A 60 3.21 6.28 1.55
CA LYS A 60 4.52 6.66 2.04
C LYS A 60 5.55 6.28 0.98
N VAL A 61 6.16 7.26 0.33
CA VAL A 61 7.18 7.06 -0.69
C VAL A 61 8.55 7.36 -0.09
N HIS A 62 9.44 6.40 -0.20
CA HIS A 62 10.84 6.52 0.20
C HIS A 62 11.71 6.51 -1.04
N THR A 63 12.52 7.56 -1.20
CA THR A 63 13.49 7.69 -2.27
C THR A 63 14.89 7.67 -1.66
N ASN A 64 15.70 6.71 -2.05
CA ASN A 64 17.09 6.58 -1.61
C ASN A 64 18.01 6.84 -2.79
N ILE A 65 18.97 7.74 -2.60
CA ILE A 65 19.96 8.13 -3.61
C ILE A 65 21.35 7.85 -3.08
N GLU A 66 22.05 6.97 -3.76
CA GLU A 66 23.39 6.51 -3.39
C GLU A 66 24.39 6.82 -4.50
N LEU A 67 25.56 7.28 -4.09
CA LEU A 67 26.71 7.38 -4.96
C LEU A 67 27.59 6.15 -4.73
N THR A 68 27.74 5.32 -5.74
CA THR A 68 28.68 4.21 -5.73
C THR A 68 29.88 4.60 -6.58
N GLY A 69 31.03 4.70 -5.96
CA GLY A 69 32.30 4.89 -6.68
C GLY A 69 32.69 3.61 -7.38
N ALA A 70 33.48 3.72 -8.45
CA ALA A 70 34.22 2.57 -8.92
C ALA A 70 35.03 2.05 -7.74
N ALA A 71 34.74 0.83 -7.32
CA ALA A 71 35.52 0.09 -6.33
C ALA A 71 36.87 -0.36 -6.94
N THR A 72 37.50 0.47 -7.72
CA THR A 72 38.93 0.46 -7.81
C THR A 72 39.37 0.81 -6.40
N ALA A 73 39.99 -0.16 -5.73
CA ALA A 73 40.62 -0.01 -4.45
C ALA A 73 40.99 1.44 -4.25
N ALA A 74 40.31 2.10 -3.28
CA ALA A 74 40.51 3.51 -3.04
C ALA A 74 42.00 3.75 -3.11
N ALA A 75 42.48 4.23 -4.25
CA ALA A 75 43.85 4.66 -4.37
C ALA A 75 43.94 5.71 -3.28
N VAL A 76 44.60 5.33 -2.20
CA VAL A 76 44.84 6.21 -1.08
C VAL A 76 45.63 7.36 -1.70
N VAL A 77 44.93 8.40 -2.08
CA VAL A 77 45.57 9.57 -2.68
C VAL A 77 46.09 10.38 -1.51
N TRP A 78 47.28 10.05 -1.08
CA TRP A 78 48.10 11.03 -0.40
C TRP A 78 48.96 11.72 -1.46
N THR A 79 49.16 13.01 -1.32
CA THR A 79 50.14 13.70 -2.13
C THR A 79 51.47 13.62 -1.45
N ASP A 80 52.55 13.26 -2.19
CA ASP A 80 53.92 13.22 -1.65
C ASP A 80 54.30 14.57 -1.01
N GLU A 81 53.77 15.66 -1.54
CA GLU A 81 53.91 17.03 -1.01
C GLU A 81 53.28 17.19 0.37
N GLY A 82 52.06 16.68 0.60
CA GLY A 82 51.35 16.75 1.89
C GLY A 82 52.10 15.90 2.97
N VAL A 83 52.47 14.69 2.60
CA VAL A 83 53.26 13.83 3.51
C VAL A 83 54.57 14.49 3.89
N THR A 84 55.29 15.06 2.91
CA THR A 84 56.57 15.77 3.13
C THR A 84 56.41 17.00 4.03
N ALA A 85 55.38 17.85 3.76
CA ALA A 85 55.14 19.03 4.57
C ALA A 85 54.76 18.68 6.03
N THR A 86 53.97 17.62 6.24
CA THR A 86 53.65 17.14 7.59
C THR A 86 54.86 16.52 8.30
N LEU A 87 55.69 15.81 7.58
CA LEU A 87 56.95 15.27 8.11
C LEU A 87 57.89 16.40 8.54
N ASP A 88 58.07 17.46 7.75
CA ASP A 88 58.96 18.58 8.07
C ASP A 88 58.43 19.36 9.30
N ARG A 89 57.11 19.55 9.43
CA ARG A 89 56.52 20.12 10.66
C ARG A 89 56.79 19.25 11.90
N LEU A 90 56.74 17.93 11.79
CA LEU A 90 57.02 17.01 12.88
C LEU A 90 58.53 17.06 13.28
N ARG A 91 59.42 17.15 12.30
CA ARG A 91 60.90 17.32 12.54
C ARG A 91 61.19 18.63 13.27
N ASP A 92 60.59 19.73 12.83
CA ASP A 92 60.74 21.03 13.45
C ASP A 92 60.23 21.03 14.89
N LEU A 93 59.07 20.37 15.16
CA LEU A 93 58.52 20.25 16.48
C LEU A 93 59.39 19.41 17.39
N ALA A 94 59.87 18.24 16.90
CA ALA A 94 60.75 17.35 17.63
C ALA A 94 62.06 18.01 18.00
N SER A 95 62.67 18.76 17.06
CA SER A 95 63.88 19.54 17.30
C SER A 95 63.71 20.59 18.41
N ARG A 96 62.57 21.33 18.42
CA ARG A 96 62.27 22.32 19.48
C ARG A 96 62.04 21.68 20.85
N GLN A 97 61.59 20.43 20.89
CA GLN A 97 61.34 19.65 22.15
C GLN A 97 62.57 18.80 22.55
N GLY A 98 63.64 18.78 21.78
CA GLY A 98 64.81 17.96 22.06
C GLY A 98 64.56 16.44 21.91
N ILE A 99 63.56 16.06 21.11
CA ILE A 99 63.20 14.66 20.90
C ILE A 99 63.79 14.21 19.56
N PRO A 100 64.50 13.05 19.50
CA PRO A 100 64.98 12.52 18.20
C PRO A 100 63.80 12.09 17.34
N CYS A 101 63.72 12.59 16.09
CA CYS A 101 62.70 12.18 15.12
C CYS A 101 63.35 11.27 14.07
N GLU A 102 63.23 9.94 14.29
CA GLU A 102 63.65 8.96 13.30
C GLU A 102 62.54 8.72 12.29
N VAL A 103 62.83 8.93 11.03
CA VAL A 103 61.89 8.69 9.93
C VAL A 103 61.98 7.21 9.52
N ASN A 104 60.93 6.48 9.76
CA ASN A 104 60.80 5.09 9.34
C ASN A 104 59.51 4.88 8.52
N ALA A 105 59.40 3.71 7.90
CA ALA A 105 58.25 3.38 7.05
C ALA A 105 56.88 3.44 7.80
N GLU A 106 56.91 3.14 9.11
CA GLU A 106 55.71 3.20 9.94
C GLU A 106 55.22 4.65 10.15
N LEU A 107 56.15 5.57 10.41
CA LEU A 107 55.83 6.99 10.56
C LEU A 107 55.28 7.54 9.25
N LEU A 108 55.91 7.23 8.12
CA LEU A 108 55.43 7.64 6.80
C LEU A 108 54.03 7.11 6.51
N TRP A 109 53.79 5.83 6.83
CA TRP A 109 52.48 5.22 6.68
C TRP A 109 51.39 5.87 7.57
N ARG A 110 51.74 6.19 8.81
CA ARG A 110 50.82 6.90 9.72
C ARG A 110 50.47 8.30 9.22
N ILE A 111 51.45 9.06 8.73
CA ILE A 111 51.22 10.40 8.13
C ILE A 111 50.39 10.25 6.88
N ALA A 112 50.73 9.40 5.95
CA ALA A 112 50.01 9.14 4.73
C ALA A 112 48.57 8.67 5.02
N SER A 113 48.38 7.85 6.07
CA SER A 113 47.05 7.43 6.51
C SER A 113 46.23 8.51 7.18
N ALA A 114 46.86 9.47 7.86
CA ALA A 114 46.21 10.64 8.46
C ALA A 114 45.84 11.71 7.42
N GLU A 115 46.63 11.86 6.38
CA GLU A 115 46.43 12.78 5.27
C GLU A 115 45.48 12.24 4.18
N ARG A 116 44.82 11.11 4.42
CA ARG A 116 43.80 10.59 3.52
C ARG A 116 42.74 11.66 3.31
N GLN A 117 42.84 12.37 2.22
CA GLN A 117 41.68 13.16 1.77
C GLN A 117 40.62 12.19 1.27
N PRO A 118 39.39 12.23 1.81
CA PRO A 118 38.30 11.51 1.17
C PRO A 118 38.24 12.01 -0.29
N ALA A 119 38.16 11.08 -1.24
CA ALA A 119 37.96 11.43 -2.63
C ALA A 119 36.84 12.47 -2.69
N GLN A 120 37.09 13.64 -3.28
CA GLN A 120 36.11 14.72 -3.34
C GLN A 120 34.86 14.16 -3.97
N SER A 121 33.75 14.12 -3.19
CA SER A 121 32.44 13.77 -3.74
C SER A 121 32.09 14.80 -4.82
N PRO A 122 31.54 14.39 -5.95
CA PRO A 122 31.07 15.34 -6.97
C PRO A 122 30.12 16.36 -6.34
N SER A 123 30.25 17.61 -6.77
CA SER A 123 29.38 18.70 -6.28
C SER A 123 27.91 18.44 -6.60
N ALA A 124 26.99 19.05 -5.83
CA ALA A 124 25.56 18.94 -6.08
C ALA A 124 25.18 19.44 -7.49
N GLU A 125 25.87 20.42 -8.02
CA GLU A 125 25.63 20.98 -9.36
C GLU A 125 25.97 19.96 -10.45
N GLU A 126 27.11 19.30 -10.34
CA GLU A 126 27.52 18.20 -11.25
C GLU A 126 26.62 16.96 -11.12
N ALA A 127 26.13 16.66 -9.92
CA ALA A 127 25.28 15.53 -9.64
C ALA A 127 23.82 15.72 -10.09
N ARG A 128 23.34 16.96 -10.21
CA ARG A 128 21.94 17.29 -10.49
C ARG A 128 21.38 16.56 -11.71
N ALA A 129 22.03 16.67 -12.85
CA ALA A 129 21.56 16.05 -14.09
C ALA A 129 21.57 14.52 -14.02
N PRO A 130 22.65 13.83 -13.56
CA PRO A 130 22.64 12.38 -13.35
C PRO A 130 21.59 11.90 -12.33
N VAL A 131 21.42 12.62 -11.22
CA VAL A 131 20.40 12.28 -10.20
C VAL A 131 19.00 12.33 -10.79
N LEU A 132 18.65 13.41 -11.51
CA LEU A 132 17.34 13.54 -12.15
C LEU A 132 17.12 12.51 -13.26
N ALA A 133 18.16 12.16 -14.02
CA ALA A 133 18.07 11.10 -15.03
C ALA A 133 17.82 9.71 -14.40
N ALA A 134 18.57 9.35 -13.37
CA ALA A 134 18.38 8.12 -12.62
C ALA A 134 17.01 8.08 -11.91
N LEU A 135 16.57 9.22 -11.35
CA LEU A 135 15.24 9.34 -10.75
C LEU A 135 14.13 9.14 -11.78
N ALA A 136 14.23 9.74 -12.96
CA ALA A 136 13.25 9.55 -14.03
C ALA A 136 13.14 8.07 -14.47
N GLU A 137 14.26 7.36 -14.53
CA GLU A 137 14.27 5.92 -14.81
C GLU A 137 13.60 5.13 -13.67
N ALA A 138 13.96 5.41 -12.41
CA ALA A 138 13.37 4.78 -11.23
C ALA A 138 11.85 5.01 -11.19
N LEU A 139 11.38 6.24 -11.46
CA LEU A 139 9.95 6.56 -11.47
C LEU A 139 9.20 5.86 -12.61
N ARG A 140 9.81 5.65 -13.78
CA ARG A 140 9.21 4.82 -14.85
C ARG A 140 9.03 3.37 -14.40
N GLY A 141 10.04 2.77 -13.79
CA GLY A 141 9.96 1.42 -13.21
C GLY A 141 8.89 1.31 -12.12
N PHE A 142 8.88 2.28 -11.22
CA PHE A 142 7.90 2.43 -10.15
C PHE A 142 6.45 2.50 -10.68
N ALA A 143 6.18 3.36 -11.67
CA ALA A 143 4.86 3.51 -12.27
C ALA A 143 4.43 2.23 -13.02
N ALA A 144 5.35 1.58 -13.75
CA ALA A 144 5.07 0.33 -14.45
C ALA A 144 4.72 -0.82 -13.49
N MET A 145 5.41 -0.92 -12.35
CA MET A 145 5.10 -1.91 -11.31
C MET A 145 3.73 -1.66 -10.70
N ARG A 146 3.43 -0.42 -10.30
CA ARG A 146 2.12 -0.01 -9.73
C ARG A 146 0.96 -0.30 -10.67
N ALA A 147 1.13 -0.01 -11.97
CA ALA A 147 0.11 -0.26 -12.98
C ALA A 147 -0.12 -1.78 -13.21
N ARG A 148 0.94 -2.59 -13.17
CA ARG A 148 0.83 -4.05 -13.31
C ARG A 148 0.13 -4.67 -12.10
N GLU A 149 0.54 -4.30 -10.91
CA GLU A 149 -0.07 -4.76 -9.65
C GLU A 149 -1.51 -4.26 -9.52
N GLY A 150 -1.77 -3.01 -9.90
CA GLY A 150 -3.11 -2.43 -9.90
C GLY A 150 -4.09 -3.20 -10.81
N ARG A 151 -3.65 -3.69 -11.97
CA ARG A 151 -4.48 -4.56 -12.82
C ARG A 151 -4.78 -5.90 -12.16
N ALA A 152 -3.79 -6.55 -11.55
CA ALA A 152 -4.00 -7.81 -10.84
C ALA A 152 -4.98 -7.65 -9.66
N LEU A 153 -4.87 -6.54 -8.91
CA LEU A 153 -5.81 -6.20 -7.83
C LEU A 153 -7.22 -5.94 -8.36
N GLN A 154 -7.35 -5.29 -9.51
CA GLN A 154 -8.65 -5.05 -10.16
C GLN A 154 -9.33 -6.35 -10.53
N ASP A 155 -8.60 -7.28 -11.13
CA ASP A 155 -9.13 -8.59 -11.53
C ASP A 155 -9.57 -9.41 -10.31
N ASP A 156 -8.77 -9.44 -9.23
CA ASP A 156 -9.14 -10.08 -7.96
C ASP A 156 -10.39 -9.46 -7.33
N LEU A 157 -10.46 -8.12 -7.27
CA LEU A 157 -11.62 -7.41 -6.73
C LEU A 157 -12.90 -7.71 -7.52
N LEU A 158 -12.83 -7.71 -8.85
CA LEU A 158 -13.98 -8.04 -9.70
C LEU A 158 -14.43 -9.49 -9.53
N ALA A 159 -13.50 -10.44 -9.37
CA ALA A 159 -13.82 -11.83 -9.07
C ALA A 159 -14.53 -11.97 -7.71
N ARG A 160 -14.06 -11.26 -6.68
CA ARG A 160 -14.70 -11.24 -5.36
C ARG A 160 -16.09 -10.62 -5.39
N LEU A 161 -16.29 -9.54 -6.16
CA LEU A 161 -17.63 -8.97 -6.36
C LEU A 161 -18.60 -9.97 -7.02
N ALA A 162 -18.11 -10.79 -7.95
CA ALA A 162 -18.93 -11.86 -8.54
C ALA A 162 -19.31 -12.92 -7.49
N VAL A 163 -18.41 -13.26 -6.57
CA VAL A 163 -18.72 -14.17 -5.44
C VAL A 163 -19.79 -13.55 -4.55
N LEU A 164 -19.65 -12.27 -4.17
CA LEU A 164 -20.65 -11.56 -3.37
C LEU A 164 -22.02 -11.52 -4.09
N GLY A 165 -22.04 -11.27 -5.40
CA GLY A 165 -23.26 -11.31 -6.21
C GLY A 165 -23.94 -12.67 -6.17
N GLY A 166 -23.18 -13.78 -6.31
CA GLY A 166 -23.71 -15.14 -6.19
C GLY A 166 -24.30 -15.44 -4.81
N GLN A 167 -23.70 -14.92 -3.74
CA GLN A 167 -24.24 -15.06 -2.38
C GLN A 167 -25.56 -14.28 -2.22
N VAL A 168 -25.67 -13.10 -2.80
CA VAL A 168 -26.92 -12.31 -2.82
C VAL A 168 -28.02 -13.08 -3.55
N ASP A 169 -27.70 -13.71 -4.68
CA ASP A 169 -28.66 -14.51 -5.45
C ASP A 169 -29.11 -15.77 -4.68
N ALA A 170 -28.21 -16.42 -3.95
CA ALA A 170 -28.54 -17.54 -3.08
C ALA A 170 -29.52 -17.11 -1.95
N VAL A 171 -29.28 -15.97 -1.32
CA VAL A 171 -30.20 -15.39 -0.31
C VAL A 171 -31.55 -15.03 -0.94
N ALA A 172 -31.55 -14.42 -2.12
CA ALA A 172 -32.80 -14.07 -2.84
C ALA A 172 -33.64 -15.30 -3.21
N ALA A 173 -33.00 -16.40 -3.60
CA ALA A 173 -33.68 -17.68 -3.88
C ALA A 173 -34.24 -18.34 -2.61
N ARG A 174 -33.63 -18.11 -1.45
CA ARG A 174 -34.07 -18.66 -0.16
C ARG A 174 -35.20 -17.86 0.49
N ALA A 175 -35.15 -16.54 0.43
CA ALA A 175 -36.05 -15.60 1.11
C ALA A 175 -37.55 -15.94 0.95
N PRO A 176 -38.08 -16.29 -0.25
CA PRO A 176 -39.51 -16.61 -0.41
C PRO A 176 -39.98 -17.85 0.37
N ARG A 177 -39.07 -18.71 0.83
CA ARG A 177 -39.38 -19.92 1.59
C ARG A 177 -39.54 -19.68 3.08
N VAL A 178 -39.06 -18.54 3.59
CA VAL A 178 -39.01 -18.24 5.02
C VAL A 178 -40.39 -18.14 5.66
N PRO A 179 -41.39 -17.43 5.08
CA PRO A 179 -42.74 -17.39 5.65
C PRO A 179 -43.43 -18.76 5.71
N GLY A 180 -43.19 -19.59 4.69
CA GLY A 180 -43.72 -20.96 4.66
C GLY A 180 -43.14 -21.85 5.77
N ALA A 181 -41.80 -21.79 5.95
CA ALA A 181 -41.13 -22.53 7.02
C ALA A 181 -41.59 -22.09 8.43
N TYR A 182 -41.79 -20.77 8.60
CA TYR A 182 -42.33 -20.22 9.84
C TYR A 182 -43.74 -20.71 10.12
N ARG A 183 -44.60 -20.75 9.10
CA ARG A 183 -45.96 -21.29 9.21
C ARG A 183 -45.93 -22.71 9.72
N GLU A 184 -45.14 -23.60 9.13
CA GLU A 184 -45.03 -24.99 9.54
C GLU A 184 -44.55 -25.13 11.01
N LEU A 185 -43.54 -24.35 11.38
CA LEU A 185 -43.00 -24.30 12.74
C LEU A 185 -44.05 -23.81 13.75
N LEU A 186 -44.82 -22.79 13.39
CA LEU A 186 -45.89 -22.24 14.23
C LEU A 186 -46.97 -23.28 14.48
N PHE A 187 -47.46 -23.95 13.45
CA PHE A 187 -48.46 -25.01 13.60
C PHE A 187 -47.93 -26.21 14.43
N LYS A 188 -46.65 -26.56 14.28
CA LYS A 188 -46.03 -27.58 15.13
C LYS A 188 -46.07 -27.16 16.60
N ARG A 189 -45.65 -25.94 16.92
CA ARG A 189 -45.64 -25.41 18.31
C ARG A 189 -47.04 -25.34 18.92
N LEU A 190 -48.04 -24.94 18.13
CA LEU A 190 -49.42 -24.93 18.58
C LEU A 190 -49.96 -26.33 18.93
N ARG A 191 -49.66 -27.32 18.08
CA ARG A 191 -50.00 -28.74 18.37
C ARG A 191 -49.28 -29.25 19.59
N ASP A 192 -47.98 -28.99 19.71
CA ASP A 192 -47.19 -29.43 20.88
C ASP A 192 -47.71 -28.77 22.18
N ALA A 193 -48.33 -27.59 22.09
CA ALA A 193 -48.99 -26.90 23.21
C ALA A 193 -50.44 -27.38 23.48
N GLY A 194 -50.95 -28.43 22.75
CA GLY A 194 -52.27 -28.97 22.91
C GLY A 194 -53.38 -28.10 22.32
N LEU A 195 -53.04 -27.15 21.42
CA LEU A 195 -53.98 -26.27 20.74
C LEU A 195 -54.31 -26.81 19.34
N GLU A 196 -55.48 -27.31 19.14
CA GLU A 196 -55.99 -27.69 17.81
C GLU A 196 -56.64 -26.44 17.17
N LEU A 197 -55.85 -25.72 16.37
CA LEU A 197 -56.33 -24.57 15.58
C LEU A 197 -56.52 -24.97 14.13
N ASP A 198 -57.62 -24.47 13.51
CA ASP A 198 -57.82 -24.61 12.06
C ASP A 198 -56.69 -23.90 11.30
N LEU A 199 -56.29 -24.48 10.17
CA LEU A 199 -55.34 -23.87 9.24
C LEU A 199 -55.81 -22.51 8.70
N ASN A 200 -57.10 -22.21 8.77
CA ASN A 200 -57.72 -20.99 8.36
C ASN A 200 -58.09 -20.04 9.53
N ASP A 201 -57.63 -20.32 10.77
CA ASP A 201 -57.87 -19.42 11.89
C ASP A 201 -57.29 -18.03 11.58
N GLU A 202 -58.15 -17.02 11.61
CA GLU A 202 -57.82 -15.64 11.23
C GLU A 202 -56.63 -15.09 12.06
N ARG A 203 -56.52 -15.48 13.32
CA ARG A 203 -55.43 -15.04 14.21
C ARG A 203 -54.10 -15.62 13.76
N VAL A 204 -54.07 -16.89 13.33
CA VAL A 204 -52.87 -17.54 12.81
C VAL A 204 -52.46 -16.95 11.48
N LEU A 205 -53.41 -16.75 10.58
CA LEU A 205 -53.14 -16.08 9.28
C LEU A 205 -52.60 -14.66 9.46
N LYS A 206 -53.17 -13.90 10.40
CA LYS A 206 -52.66 -12.54 10.72
C LYS A 206 -51.22 -12.58 11.26
N GLU A 207 -50.89 -13.52 12.16
CA GLU A 207 -49.51 -13.64 12.68
C GLU A 207 -48.53 -14.02 11.57
N ILE A 208 -48.91 -14.92 10.65
CA ILE A 208 -48.08 -15.30 9.51
C ILE A 208 -47.88 -14.08 8.57
N ALA A 209 -48.89 -13.26 8.30
CA ALA A 209 -48.78 -12.06 7.49
C ALA A 209 -47.84 -11.05 8.15
N LEU A 210 -48.01 -10.75 9.44
CA LEU A 210 -47.15 -9.88 10.19
C LEU A 210 -45.68 -10.37 10.24
N PHE A 211 -45.47 -11.69 10.30
CA PHE A 211 -44.13 -12.26 10.24
C PHE A 211 -43.55 -12.09 8.83
N ALA A 212 -44.33 -12.34 7.77
CA ALA A 212 -43.88 -12.17 6.39
C ALA A 212 -43.41 -10.73 6.12
N ASP A 213 -44.18 -9.73 6.61
CA ASP A 213 -43.78 -8.32 6.50
C ASP A 213 -42.47 -8.01 7.26
N ARG A 214 -42.30 -8.59 8.45
CA ARG A 214 -41.10 -8.36 9.26
C ARG A 214 -39.82 -9.01 8.66
N CYS A 215 -39.97 -10.15 7.98
CA CYS A 215 -38.86 -10.87 7.37
C CYS A 215 -38.65 -10.51 5.89
N ASP A 216 -39.42 -9.56 5.36
CA ASP A 216 -39.20 -9.07 3.99
C ASP A 216 -37.87 -8.33 3.90
N ILE A 217 -37.02 -8.81 2.98
CA ILE A 217 -35.71 -8.29 2.67
C ILE A 217 -35.57 -7.88 1.20
N SER A 218 -36.68 -7.73 0.49
CA SER A 218 -36.68 -7.46 -0.95
C SER A 218 -36.01 -6.12 -1.31
N GLU A 219 -36.25 -5.10 -0.47
CA GLU A 219 -35.65 -3.80 -0.64
C GLU A 219 -34.13 -3.84 -0.42
N GLU A 220 -33.68 -4.49 0.64
CA GLU A 220 -32.27 -4.65 0.98
C GLU A 220 -31.52 -5.43 -0.11
N LEU A 221 -32.12 -6.48 -0.66
CA LEU A 221 -31.54 -7.24 -1.78
C LEU A 221 -31.39 -6.38 -3.04
N THR A 222 -32.40 -5.54 -3.33
CA THR A 222 -32.36 -4.64 -4.47
C THR A 222 -31.28 -3.57 -4.31
N ARG A 223 -31.17 -2.96 -3.13
CA ARG A 223 -30.13 -1.98 -2.81
C ARG A 223 -28.74 -2.62 -2.84
N LEU A 224 -28.61 -3.80 -2.26
CA LEU A 224 -27.35 -4.52 -2.21
C LEU A 224 -26.80 -4.82 -3.61
N ARG A 225 -27.67 -5.31 -4.53
CA ARG A 225 -27.30 -5.51 -5.94
C ARG A 225 -26.87 -4.20 -6.60
N SER A 226 -27.63 -3.13 -6.42
CA SER A 226 -27.31 -1.82 -6.98
C SER A 226 -25.96 -1.30 -6.50
N HIS A 227 -25.63 -1.45 -5.21
CA HIS A 227 -24.34 -1.02 -4.67
C HIS A 227 -23.17 -1.88 -5.15
N LEU A 228 -23.34 -3.20 -5.30
CA LEU A 228 -22.34 -4.09 -5.87
C LEU A 228 -22.06 -3.74 -7.35
N ASP A 229 -23.11 -3.48 -8.13
CA ASP A 229 -22.98 -3.06 -9.53
C ASP A 229 -22.24 -1.72 -9.65
N GLN A 230 -22.60 -0.73 -8.83
CA GLN A 230 -21.92 0.56 -8.79
C GLN A 230 -20.44 0.40 -8.41
N LEU A 231 -20.14 -0.46 -7.43
CA LEU A 231 -18.75 -0.75 -7.04
C LEU A 231 -17.99 -1.40 -8.20
N GLY A 232 -18.60 -2.36 -8.92
CA GLY A 232 -18.02 -2.98 -10.10
C GLY A 232 -17.75 -1.99 -11.25
N GLN A 233 -18.65 -1.03 -11.47
CA GLN A 233 -18.43 0.06 -12.44
C GLN A 233 -17.30 0.98 -12.00
N LEU A 234 -17.27 1.36 -10.73
CA LEU A 234 -16.22 2.20 -10.16
C LEU A 234 -14.83 1.58 -10.29
N LEU A 235 -14.71 0.26 -10.06
CA LEU A 235 -13.45 -0.47 -10.21
C LEU A 235 -12.95 -0.50 -11.66
N ARG A 236 -13.84 -0.42 -12.65
CA ARG A 236 -13.49 -0.36 -14.08
C ARG A 236 -13.23 1.05 -14.60
N ALA A 237 -13.67 2.07 -13.86
CA ALA A 237 -13.48 3.46 -14.25
C ALA A 237 -12.03 3.91 -14.05
N GLU A 238 -11.63 4.91 -14.81
CA GLU A 238 -10.36 5.62 -14.59
C GLU A 238 -10.54 6.72 -13.53
N GLY A 239 -9.54 6.94 -12.73
CA GLY A 239 -9.50 8.02 -11.75
C GLY A 239 -9.49 7.55 -10.29
N GLU A 240 -9.69 8.51 -9.38
CA GLU A 240 -9.63 8.28 -7.93
C GLU A 240 -10.87 7.53 -7.44
N ILE A 241 -10.69 6.29 -6.99
CA ILE A 241 -11.78 5.40 -6.57
C ILE A 241 -11.96 5.32 -5.04
N GLY A 242 -10.91 5.58 -4.28
CA GLY A 242 -10.83 5.25 -2.84
C GLY A 242 -12.02 5.68 -2.00
N ARG A 243 -12.37 6.98 -1.97
CA ARG A 243 -13.49 7.50 -1.14
C ARG A 243 -14.86 7.00 -1.58
N LYS A 244 -15.08 6.90 -2.89
CA LYS A 244 -16.36 6.41 -3.43
C LYS A 244 -16.55 4.93 -3.14
N ALA A 245 -15.47 4.13 -3.29
CA ALA A 245 -15.49 2.72 -2.97
C ALA A 245 -15.73 2.48 -1.47
N GLU A 246 -15.10 3.25 -0.59
CA GLU A 246 -15.31 3.17 0.86
C GLU A 246 -16.76 3.45 1.25
N PHE A 247 -17.40 4.48 0.64
CA PHE A 247 -18.81 4.75 0.85
C PHE A 247 -19.70 3.59 0.38
N LEU A 248 -19.48 3.06 -0.84
CA LEU A 248 -20.28 1.94 -1.35
C LEU A 248 -20.11 0.68 -0.48
N LEU A 249 -18.90 0.39 0.00
CA LEU A 249 -18.67 -0.72 0.91
C LEU A 249 -19.40 -0.55 2.25
N GLN A 250 -19.54 0.67 2.76
CA GLN A 250 -20.32 0.95 3.96
C GLN A 250 -21.81 0.67 3.72
N GLU A 251 -22.37 1.08 2.58
CA GLU A 251 -23.77 0.80 2.24
C GLU A 251 -24.00 -0.70 2.03
N VAL A 252 -23.09 -1.42 1.33
CA VAL A 252 -23.14 -2.88 1.19
C VAL A 252 -23.12 -3.58 2.57
N ALA A 253 -22.27 -3.12 3.48
CA ALA A 253 -22.21 -3.65 4.84
C ALA A 253 -23.50 -3.40 5.62
N ARG A 254 -24.08 -2.21 5.47
CA ARG A 254 -25.34 -1.83 6.10
C ARG A 254 -26.50 -2.72 5.63
N GLU A 255 -26.67 -2.87 4.31
CA GLU A 255 -27.76 -3.70 3.76
C GLU A 255 -27.59 -5.18 4.17
N SER A 256 -26.36 -5.70 4.13
CA SER A 256 -26.08 -7.06 4.59
C SER A 256 -26.40 -7.28 6.08
N HIS A 257 -26.17 -6.27 6.92
CA HIS A 257 -26.53 -6.32 8.33
C HIS A 257 -28.05 -6.35 8.53
N THR A 258 -28.80 -5.54 7.79
CA THR A 258 -30.26 -5.49 7.83
C THR A 258 -30.85 -6.83 7.38
N ILE A 259 -30.35 -7.44 6.30
CA ILE A 259 -30.74 -8.77 5.84
C ILE A 259 -30.54 -9.80 6.97
N GLY A 260 -29.36 -9.81 7.61
CA GLY A 260 -29.05 -10.74 8.68
C GLY A 260 -29.95 -10.60 9.90
N SER A 261 -30.45 -9.39 10.20
CA SER A 261 -31.33 -9.14 11.34
C SER A 261 -32.82 -9.44 11.05
N LYS A 262 -33.27 -9.25 9.80
CA LYS A 262 -34.67 -9.42 9.38
C LYS A 262 -35.01 -10.86 8.97
N ALA A 263 -34.13 -11.54 8.25
CA ALA A 263 -34.46 -12.76 7.52
C ALA A 263 -34.94 -13.96 8.37
N ASN A 264 -34.60 -14.03 9.63
CA ASN A 264 -35.00 -15.06 10.60
C ASN A 264 -34.93 -16.51 10.04
N ASP A 265 -33.90 -16.78 9.26
CA ASP A 265 -33.61 -18.09 8.63
C ASP A 265 -32.13 -18.45 8.82
N LEU A 266 -31.86 -19.69 9.23
CA LEU A 266 -30.50 -20.13 9.54
C LEU A 266 -29.57 -20.14 8.32
N GLU A 267 -30.09 -20.53 7.16
CA GLU A 267 -29.28 -20.60 5.93
C GLU A 267 -28.94 -19.19 5.44
N ILE A 268 -29.90 -18.26 5.53
CA ILE A 268 -29.62 -16.84 5.23
C ILE A 268 -28.62 -16.26 6.23
N ALA A 269 -28.74 -16.58 7.52
CA ALA A 269 -27.79 -16.11 8.53
C ALA A 269 -26.35 -16.58 8.24
N LYS A 270 -26.16 -17.85 7.85
CA LYS A 270 -24.87 -18.39 7.43
C LYS A 270 -24.33 -17.68 6.20
N ALA A 271 -25.16 -17.51 5.17
CA ALA A 271 -24.78 -16.81 3.95
C ALA A 271 -24.36 -15.35 4.22
N VAL A 272 -25.04 -14.66 5.13
CA VAL A 272 -24.67 -13.30 5.56
C VAL A 272 -23.32 -13.25 6.29
N ILE A 273 -22.99 -14.27 7.08
CA ILE A 273 -21.68 -14.35 7.73
C ILE A 273 -20.57 -14.51 6.67
N GLU A 274 -20.75 -15.43 5.72
CA GLU A 274 -19.80 -15.63 4.63
C GLU A 274 -19.66 -14.38 3.74
N PHE A 275 -20.78 -13.71 3.45
CA PHE A 275 -20.82 -12.46 2.73
C PHE A 275 -20.00 -11.38 3.44
N LYS A 276 -20.17 -11.20 4.75
CA LYS A 276 -19.42 -10.22 5.54
C LYS A 276 -17.92 -10.52 5.55
N ASN A 277 -17.53 -11.77 5.65
CA ASN A 277 -16.12 -12.16 5.60
C ASN A 277 -15.49 -11.83 4.23
N GLU A 278 -16.20 -12.08 3.13
CA GLU A 278 -15.71 -11.76 1.80
C GLU A 278 -15.70 -10.23 1.56
N LEU A 279 -16.70 -9.51 2.07
CA LEU A 279 -16.76 -8.05 2.00
C LEU A 279 -15.56 -7.40 2.71
N GLU A 280 -15.14 -7.94 3.86
CA GLU A 280 -13.97 -7.40 4.57
C GLU A 280 -12.69 -7.64 3.78
N ARG A 281 -12.53 -8.77 3.11
CA ARG A 281 -11.41 -9.00 2.19
C ARG A 281 -11.38 -8.00 1.03
N VAL A 282 -12.55 -7.70 0.45
CA VAL A 282 -12.68 -6.65 -0.58
C VAL A 282 -12.25 -5.30 -0.03
N ARG A 283 -12.66 -4.97 1.19
CA ARG A 283 -12.32 -3.71 1.86
C ARG A 283 -10.82 -3.55 2.11
N GLU A 284 -10.17 -4.61 2.57
CA GLU A 284 -8.71 -4.63 2.77
C GLU A 284 -7.95 -4.41 1.46
N GLN A 285 -8.39 -5.03 0.36
CA GLN A 285 -7.76 -4.87 -0.95
C GLN A 285 -7.97 -3.47 -1.53
N ILE A 286 -9.17 -2.90 -1.40
CA ILE A 286 -9.47 -1.53 -1.85
C ILE A 286 -8.60 -0.50 -1.10
N ALA A 287 -8.24 -0.75 0.14
CA ALA A 287 -7.34 0.12 0.88
C ALA A 287 -5.92 0.21 0.28
N ASN A 288 -5.53 -0.72 -0.60
CA ASN A 288 -4.23 -0.77 -1.27
C ASN A 288 -4.25 -0.15 -2.67
N VAL A 289 -5.35 0.47 -3.08
CA VAL A 289 -5.58 0.99 -4.44
C VAL A 289 -5.67 2.51 -4.45
N GLU A 290 -5.07 3.11 -5.51
CA GLU A 290 -5.13 4.53 -5.86
C GLU A 290 -5.76 4.73 -7.23
#